data_e02df8aab83610c378e43abc31aa87a7
#
_entry.id   e02df8aab83610c378e43abc31aa87a7
#
_cell.length_a   1.000
_cell.length_b   1.000
_cell.length_c   1.000
_cell.angle_alpha   90.00
_cell.angle_beta   90.00
_cell.angle_gamma   90.00
#
_symmetry.space_group_name_H-M   'P 1'
#
loop_
_entity.id
_entity.type
_entity.pdbx_description
1 polymer ?
#
loop_
_entity_poly.entity_id
_entity_poly.type
_entity_poly.pdbx_seq_one_letter_code
_entity_poly.pdbx_strand_id
1 'polypeptide(L)'
;MEKIKMTTPIVEMDGDEMTRILWAMIKDQLILPFVDLKTEYYDLGLLHRNETEDKVTVEAANATRRLGVAVKCATITPNKQRMEEYPQLTQMWKSPNGTIRSILDGTVFRAPILIDSIHPVVKNWKKPITIARHAYGDVYKSVDLYTTEPGECFLTFKGQSGAEQTVSVQKVDGPAVWQGQHNKEKSIRSFARACFQYAIDTRQDLWFSTKDTIAKVYDGEFKKVFEEEFESYKAEFEKLGITYFYTLIDDAVARVIRSEGGFIWACKNYDGDVMSDMVSTAFGSLAMMTSVLVSPDGTTEYEAAHGTVTQHYYRHLKGEKTSTNPMATIFAWSGALKKRGELDDLPELVHFGQALEAASLQTLNDGIMTKDLCGLAEGITPTPVDSEGFIKAIRERLEAKLA
;
A
#
# COMPACT_ATOMS: atom_id res chain seq x y z
N MET A 1 17.85 28.18 8.17
CA MET A 1 18.16 26.88 8.80
C MET A 1 19.13 26.12 7.92
N GLU A 2 20.15 25.47 8.48
CA GLU A 2 21.00 24.58 7.69
C GLU A 2 20.19 23.32 7.31
N LYS A 3 20.37 22.81 6.08
CA LYS A 3 19.64 21.63 5.64
C LYS A 3 20.17 20.37 6.35
N ILE A 4 19.25 19.47 6.67
CA ILE A 4 19.58 18.15 7.21
C ILE A 4 20.31 17.36 6.13
N LYS A 5 21.52 16.88 6.42
CA LYS A 5 22.38 16.18 5.46
C LYS A 5 22.14 14.67 5.54
N MET A 6 21.55 14.09 4.51
CA MET A 6 21.41 12.64 4.40
C MET A 6 22.77 12.01 4.03
N THR A 7 23.06 10.84 4.59
CA THR A 7 24.26 10.03 4.28
C THR A 7 23.96 8.96 3.24
N THR A 8 22.93 8.19 3.46
CA THR A 8 22.49 7.09 2.58
C THR A 8 21.28 7.54 1.75
N PRO A 9 21.23 7.24 0.44
CA PRO A 9 20.08 7.58 -0.38
C PRO A 9 18.85 6.73 -0.05
N ILE A 10 17.68 7.28 -0.38
CA ILE A 10 16.40 6.57 -0.51
C ILE A 10 16.21 6.21 -1.98
N VAL A 11 15.64 5.04 -2.29
CA VAL A 11 15.17 4.77 -3.64
C VAL A 11 13.92 5.60 -3.91
N GLU A 12 13.99 6.46 -4.92
CA GLU A 12 12.88 7.28 -5.37
C GLU A 12 12.31 6.71 -6.67
N MET A 13 11.07 6.26 -6.63
CA MET A 13 10.34 5.74 -7.77
C MET A 13 9.27 6.74 -8.20
N ASP A 14 9.55 7.50 -9.25
CA ASP A 14 8.58 8.45 -9.82
C ASP A 14 7.49 7.71 -10.60
N GLY A 15 6.37 8.37 -10.89
CA GLY A 15 5.20 7.74 -11.47
C GLY A 15 4.57 8.51 -12.62
N ASP A 16 3.23 8.52 -12.66
CA ASP A 16 2.45 9.01 -13.77
C ASP A 16 1.46 10.11 -13.37
N GLU A 17 1.01 10.85 -14.36
CA GLU A 17 -0.16 11.75 -14.38
C GLU A 17 -0.16 12.79 -13.23
N MET A 18 -1.31 13.03 -12.59
CA MET A 18 -1.44 14.08 -11.56
C MET A 18 -0.59 13.80 -10.32
N THR A 19 -0.37 12.53 -9.99
CA THR A 19 0.48 12.18 -8.85
C THR A 19 1.95 12.52 -9.08
N ARG A 20 2.45 12.45 -10.30
CA ARG A 20 3.81 12.94 -10.66
C ARG A 20 3.92 14.48 -10.47
N ILE A 21 2.88 15.22 -10.83
CA ILE A 21 2.85 16.67 -10.60
C ILE A 21 2.89 16.99 -9.09
N LEU A 22 2.07 16.31 -8.29
CA LEU A 22 2.09 16.46 -6.83
C LEU A 22 3.43 16.04 -6.22
N TRP A 23 4.04 14.97 -6.75
CA TRP A 23 5.35 14.48 -6.33
C TRP A 23 6.42 15.56 -6.41
N ALA A 24 6.51 16.23 -7.56
CA ALA A 24 7.43 17.35 -7.76
C ALA A 24 7.15 18.50 -6.79
N MET A 25 5.85 18.91 -6.65
CA MET A 25 5.47 19.98 -5.73
C MET A 25 5.85 19.68 -4.28
N ILE A 26 5.62 18.45 -3.82
CA ILE A 26 5.96 18.02 -2.44
C ILE A 26 7.47 18.09 -2.24
N LYS A 27 8.25 17.56 -3.17
CA LYS A 27 9.72 17.64 -3.09
C LYS A 27 10.20 19.08 -3.02
N ASP A 28 9.78 19.91 -3.97
CA ASP A 28 10.27 21.27 -4.14
C ASP A 28 9.86 22.17 -2.97
N GLN A 29 8.66 22.01 -2.44
CA GLN A 29 8.12 22.92 -1.43
C GLN A 29 8.26 22.40 0.00
N LEU A 30 8.17 21.10 0.24
CA LEU A 30 8.13 20.55 1.59
C LEU A 30 9.40 19.80 2.02
N ILE A 31 10.24 19.33 1.08
CA ILE A 31 11.41 18.50 1.43
C ILE A 31 12.72 19.22 1.13
N LEU A 32 12.98 19.60 -0.11
CA LEU A 32 14.24 20.18 -0.57
C LEU A 32 14.66 21.47 0.14
N PRO A 33 13.74 22.32 0.64
CA PRO A 33 14.15 23.49 1.43
C PRO A 33 14.81 23.13 2.77
N PHE A 34 14.52 21.96 3.34
CA PHE A 34 14.92 21.57 4.69
C PHE A 34 15.92 20.41 4.72
N VAL A 35 15.91 19.56 3.70
CA VAL A 35 16.72 18.35 3.63
C VAL A 35 17.62 18.42 2.39
N ASP A 36 18.90 18.11 2.57
CA ASP A 36 19.82 17.79 1.48
C ASP A 36 19.56 16.35 1.05
N LEU A 37 18.46 16.23 0.26
CA LEU A 37 17.84 14.96 -0.11
C LEU A 37 18.76 14.18 -1.05
N LYS A 38 19.11 12.96 -0.66
CA LYS A 38 19.80 12.00 -1.52
C LYS A 38 18.84 10.91 -1.96
N THR A 39 18.70 10.75 -3.27
CA THR A 39 17.89 9.68 -3.86
C THR A 39 18.67 8.92 -4.93
N GLU A 40 18.36 7.64 -5.06
CA GLU A 40 18.63 6.85 -6.25
C GLU A 40 17.32 6.81 -7.03
N TYR A 41 17.27 7.61 -8.11
CA TYR A 41 16.03 7.92 -8.83
C TYR A 41 15.75 6.93 -9.95
N TYR A 42 14.51 6.46 -10.00
CA TYR A 42 13.97 5.60 -11.04
C TYR A 42 12.64 6.17 -11.57
N ASP A 43 12.57 6.43 -12.86
CA ASP A 43 11.32 6.85 -13.52
C ASP A 43 10.47 5.62 -13.85
N LEU A 44 9.41 5.36 -13.06
CA LEU A 44 8.45 4.30 -13.33
C LEU A 44 7.24 4.79 -14.14
N GLY A 45 7.33 5.96 -14.75
CA GLY A 45 6.32 6.45 -15.69
C GLY A 45 6.12 5.48 -16.85
N LEU A 46 4.88 5.34 -17.31
CA LEU A 46 4.47 4.33 -18.29
C LEU A 46 5.33 4.34 -19.56
N LEU A 47 5.70 5.53 -20.07
CA LEU A 47 6.49 5.65 -21.29
C LEU A 47 7.93 5.17 -21.09
N HIS A 48 8.56 5.55 -19.98
CA HIS A 48 9.93 5.11 -19.68
C HIS A 48 10.00 3.61 -19.37
N ARG A 49 8.97 3.06 -18.73
CA ARG A 49 8.87 1.60 -18.57
C ARG A 49 8.75 0.89 -19.93
N ASN A 50 8.00 1.48 -20.87
CA ASN A 50 7.92 0.92 -22.22
C ASN A 50 9.27 0.98 -22.97
N GLU A 51 10.01 2.08 -22.86
CA GLU A 51 11.35 2.23 -23.44
C GLU A 51 12.35 1.24 -22.88
N THR A 52 12.28 0.95 -21.59
CA THR A 52 13.18 0.02 -20.87
C THR A 52 12.68 -1.42 -20.86
N GLU A 53 11.58 -1.75 -21.55
CA GLU A 53 10.94 -3.06 -21.49
C GLU A 53 10.64 -3.49 -20.03
N ASP A 54 10.20 -2.53 -19.21
CA ASP A 54 9.92 -2.65 -17.76
C ASP A 54 11.13 -3.07 -16.90
N LYS A 55 12.35 -3.04 -17.45
CA LYS A 55 13.59 -3.36 -16.69
C LYS A 55 13.81 -2.39 -15.54
N VAL A 56 13.45 -1.11 -15.72
CA VAL A 56 13.55 -0.08 -14.68
C VAL A 56 12.79 -0.44 -13.40
N THR A 57 11.64 -1.10 -13.51
CA THR A 57 10.87 -1.56 -12.34
C THR A 57 11.63 -2.63 -11.56
N VAL A 58 12.27 -3.56 -12.25
CA VAL A 58 13.09 -4.62 -11.63
C VAL A 58 14.34 -4.03 -10.98
N GLU A 59 14.99 -3.09 -11.64
CA GLU A 59 16.16 -2.37 -11.12
C GLU A 59 15.82 -1.59 -9.86
N ALA A 60 14.71 -0.84 -9.86
CA ALA A 60 14.21 -0.10 -8.71
C ALA A 60 13.92 -1.02 -7.51
N ALA A 61 13.28 -2.18 -7.75
CA ALA A 61 13.01 -3.15 -6.68
C ALA A 61 14.31 -3.74 -6.09
N ASN A 62 15.31 -4.03 -6.92
CA ASN A 62 16.60 -4.53 -6.46
C ASN A 62 17.40 -3.45 -5.72
N ALA A 63 17.35 -2.19 -6.17
CA ALA A 63 17.92 -1.06 -5.46
C ALA A 63 17.26 -0.87 -4.08
N THR A 64 15.93 -1.04 -4.00
CA THR A 64 15.19 -0.98 -2.73
C THR A 64 15.69 -2.02 -1.74
N ARG A 65 15.88 -3.25 -2.18
CA ARG A 65 16.46 -4.30 -1.33
C ARG A 65 17.87 -3.95 -0.85
N ARG A 66 18.70 -3.34 -1.71
CA ARG A 66 20.08 -2.96 -1.37
C ARG A 66 20.15 -1.77 -0.41
N LEU A 67 19.27 -0.77 -0.57
CA LEU A 67 19.28 0.46 0.22
C LEU A 67 18.36 0.42 1.44
N GLY A 68 17.44 -0.55 1.48
CA GLY A 68 16.55 -0.81 2.61
C GLY A 68 15.29 0.05 2.69
N VAL A 69 15.25 1.19 1.98
CA VAL A 69 14.10 2.12 2.00
C VAL A 69 13.83 2.67 0.61
N ALA A 70 12.57 2.64 0.21
CA ALA A 70 12.08 3.30 -0.99
C ALA A 70 10.83 4.13 -0.73
N VAL A 71 10.62 5.11 -1.60
CA VAL A 71 9.35 5.85 -1.71
C VAL A 71 8.89 5.82 -3.16
N LYS A 72 7.60 5.55 -3.38
CA LYS A 72 7.06 5.29 -4.71
C LYS A 72 5.82 6.14 -4.99
N CYS A 73 5.84 6.78 -6.14
CA CYS A 73 4.69 7.47 -6.73
C CYS A 73 3.71 6.47 -7.37
N ALA A 74 2.46 6.87 -7.56
CA ALA A 74 1.47 6.05 -8.26
C ALA A 74 1.81 5.91 -9.76
N THR A 75 1.57 4.73 -10.32
CA THR A 75 1.93 4.35 -11.69
C THR A 75 0.73 3.81 -12.45
N ILE A 76 0.68 4.02 -13.76
CA ILE A 76 -0.34 3.45 -14.64
C ILE A 76 -0.06 1.96 -14.87
N THR A 77 -1.09 1.12 -14.67
CA THR A 77 -1.11 -0.24 -15.23
C THR A 77 -1.98 -0.20 -16.49
N PRO A 78 -1.40 -0.35 -17.70
CA PRO A 78 -2.15 -0.16 -18.92
C PRO A 78 -3.15 -1.29 -19.20
N ASN A 79 -4.34 -0.90 -19.63
CA ASN A 79 -5.36 -1.76 -20.20
C ASN A 79 -5.55 -1.43 -21.69
N LYS A 80 -6.55 -2.02 -22.35
CA LYS A 80 -6.81 -1.76 -23.79
C LYS A 80 -7.06 -0.28 -24.09
N GLN A 81 -7.81 0.42 -23.25
CA GLN A 81 -8.06 1.86 -23.40
C GLN A 81 -6.76 2.66 -23.30
N ARG A 82 -5.89 2.33 -22.36
CA ARG A 82 -4.57 2.99 -22.23
C ARG A 82 -3.64 2.73 -23.41
N MET A 83 -3.76 1.58 -24.08
CA MET A 83 -3.05 1.31 -25.34
C MET A 83 -3.49 2.23 -26.48
N GLU A 84 -4.76 2.63 -26.49
CA GLU A 84 -5.29 3.61 -27.47
C GLU A 84 -4.82 5.03 -27.15
N GLU A 85 -4.78 5.42 -25.87
CA GLU A 85 -4.31 6.72 -25.40
C GLU A 85 -2.79 6.91 -25.58
N TYR A 86 -2.02 5.81 -25.49
CA TYR A 86 -0.56 5.78 -25.61
C TYR A 86 -0.13 4.86 -26.76
N PRO A 87 -0.30 5.28 -28.04
CA PRO A 87 -0.07 4.41 -29.21
C PRO A 87 1.38 3.93 -29.38
N GLN A 88 2.33 4.54 -28.67
CA GLN A 88 3.74 4.11 -28.64
C GLN A 88 4.00 2.89 -27.75
N LEU A 89 3.02 2.44 -26.96
CA LEU A 89 3.18 1.25 -26.13
C LEU A 89 3.27 -0.01 -26.99
N THR A 90 4.24 -0.84 -26.71
CA THR A 90 4.48 -2.11 -27.41
C THR A 90 3.63 -3.26 -26.90
N GLN A 91 3.17 -3.16 -25.65
CA GLN A 91 2.31 -4.15 -25.00
C GLN A 91 1.63 -3.59 -23.75
N MET A 92 0.65 -4.33 -23.23
CA MET A 92 0.06 -4.05 -21.92
C MET A 92 1.01 -4.53 -20.82
N TRP A 93 1.87 -3.61 -20.35
CA TRP A 93 2.84 -3.89 -19.28
C TRP A 93 2.13 -4.33 -17.99
N LYS A 94 2.77 -5.23 -17.24
CA LYS A 94 2.29 -5.66 -15.92
C LYS A 94 2.30 -4.50 -14.93
N SER A 95 1.55 -4.66 -13.83
CA SER A 95 1.57 -3.69 -12.74
C SER A 95 2.97 -3.60 -12.11
N PRO A 96 3.58 -2.40 -12.04
CA PRO A 96 4.85 -2.22 -11.32
C PRO A 96 4.77 -2.65 -9.86
N ASN A 97 3.64 -2.36 -9.20
CA ASN A 97 3.41 -2.80 -7.82
C ASN A 97 3.47 -4.33 -7.70
N GLY A 98 2.88 -5.05 -8.66
CA GLY A 98 2.95 -6.52 -8.70
C GLY A 98 4.38 -7.04 -8.87
N THR A 99 5.17 -6.40 -9.74
CA THR A 99 6.58 -6.75 -9.97
C THR A 99 7.42 -6.48 -8.72
N ILE A 100 7.33 -5.29 -8.14
CA ILE A 100 8.06 -4.89 -6.92
C ILE A 100 7.72 -5.84 -5.77
N ARG A 101 6.44 -6.04 -5.48
CA ARG A 101 5.97 -6.95 -4.42
C ARG A 101 6.41 -8.39 -4.63
N SER A 102 6.51 -8.84 -5.88
CA SER A 102 7.01 -10.17 -6.22
C SER A 102 8.50 -10.34 -5.95
N ILE A 103 9.28 -9.27 -6.10
CA ILE A 103 10.73 -9.27 -5.86
C ILE A 103 11.03 -9.10 -4.37
N LEU A 104 10.37 -8.13 -3.73
CA LEU A 104 10.59 -7.83 -2.32
C LEU A 104 9.94 -8.87 -1.39
N ASP A 105 8.82 -9.48 -1.81
CA ASP A 105 7.92 -10.26 -0.94
C ASP A 105 7.41 -9.38 0.22
N GLY A 106 6.62 -9.92 1.14
CA GLY A 106 6.28 -9.22 2.37
C GLY A 106 4.80 -8.89 2.54
N THR A 107 4.56 -7.89 3.38
CA THR A 107 3.23 -7.49 3.83
C THR A 107 3.03 -6.01 3.56
N VAL A 108 1.89 -5.66 2.96
CA VAL A 108 1.47 -4.26 2.81
C VAL A 108 0.58 -3.88 3.99
N PHE A 109 1.02 -2.92 4.80
CA PHE A 109 0.22 -2.32 5.86
C PHE A 109 -0.41 -1.04 5.37
N ARG A 110 -1.74 -0.95 5.46
CA ARG A 110 -2.53 0.22 5.08
C ARG A 110 -3.30 0.73 6.28
N ALA A 111 -3.05 1.97 6.68
CA ALA A 111 -3.66 2.59 7.83
C ALA A 111 -4.29 3.94 7.46
N PRO A 112 -5.51 4.27 7.95
CA PRO A 112 -6.13 5.55 7.68
C PRO A 112 -5.41 6.67 8.40
N ILE A 113 -5.28 7.82 7.73
CA ILE A 113 -4.86 9.09 8.32
C ILE A 113 -6.11 9.72 8.95
N LEU A 114 -6.14 9.84 10.27
CA LEU A 114 -7.29 10.35 11.00
C LEU A 114 -7.21 11.86 11.18
N ILE A 115 -8.36 12.52 11.06
CA ILE A 115 -8.53 13.96 11.24
C ILE A 115 -9.73 14.18 12.17
N ASP A 116 -9.62 15.10 13.12
CA ASP A 116 -10.63 15.32 14.14
C ASP A 116 -12.00 15.72 13.58
N SER A 117 -12.00 16.44 12.45
CA SER A 117 -13.23 16.95 11.80
C SER A 117 -13.82 15.99 10.76
N ILE A 118 -13.21 14.84 10.49
CA ILE A 118 -13.74 13.85 9.55
C ILE A 118 -14.03 12.56 10.30
N HIS A 119 -15.31 12.24 10.42
CA HIS A 119 -15.76 11.05 11.12
C HIS A 119 -16.00 9.90 10.14
N PRO A 120 -15.71 8.64 10.55
CA PRO A 120 -16.01 7.48 9.73
C PRO A 120 -17.50 7.36 9.41
N VAL A 121 -17.81 6.92 8.19
CA VAL A 121 -19.20 6.60 7.77
C VAL A 121 -19.80 5.52 8.69
N VAL A 122 -18.96 4.60 9.17
CA VAL A 122 -19.35 3.62 10.19
C VAL A 122 -19.21 4.26 11.56
N LYS A 123 -20.33 4.69 12.15
CA LYS A 123 -20.39 5.46 13.41
C LYS A 123 -19.71 4.79 14.61
N ASN A 124 -19.60 3.46 14.60
CA ASN A 124 -18.95 2.72 15.68
C ASN A 124 -17.41 2.81 15.64
N TRP A 125 -16.83 3.10 14.48
CA TRP A 125 -15.36 3.17 14.35
C TRP A 125 -14.83 4.43 14.99
N LYS A 126 -14.11 4.26 16.10
CA LYS A 126 -13.50 5.34 16.88
C LYS A 126 -11.99 5.31 16.86
N LYS A 127 -11.41 4.19 16.40
CA LYS A 127 -9.99 3.94 16.35
C LYS A 127 -9.63 3.43 14.95
N PRO A 128 -8.39 3.65 14.48
CA PRO A 128 -7.97 3.20 13.16
C PRO A 128 -8.06 1.68 13.02
N ILE A 129 -8.41 1.23 11.82
CA ILE A 129 -8.33 -0.17 11.43
C ILE A 129 -7.23 -0.26 10.39
N THR A 130 -6.16 -0.99 10.71
CA THR A 130 -5.04 -1.22 9.79
C THR A 130 -5.26 -2.52 9.05
N ILE A 131 -5.22 -2.50 7.72
CA ILE A 131 -5.23 -3.71 6.91
C ILE A 131 -3.79 -4.18 6.70
N ALA A 132 -3.50 -5.43 7.06
CA ALA A 132 -2.26 -6.10 6.71
C ALA A 132 -2.54 -7.07 5.55
N ARG A 133 -2.10 -6.70 4.35
CA ARG A 133 -2.31 -7.45 3.12
C ARG A 133 -1.08 -8.29 2.80
N HIS A 134 -1.25 -9.60 2.61
CA HIS A 134 -0.20 -10.44 2.04
C HIS A 134 0.14 -9.99 0.62
N ALA A 135 1.40 -9.67 0.35
CA ALA A 135 1.78 -9.05 -0.93
C ALA A 135 2.13 -10.06 -2.03
N TYR A 136 1.89 -11.35 -1.83
CA TYR A 136 2.28 -12.43 -2.74
C TYR A 136 1.12 -13.37 -3.05
N GLY A 137 1.19 -14.01 -4.24
CA GLY A 137 0.33 -15.12 -4.59
C GLY A 137 -1.11 -14.75 -4.94
N ASP A 138 -2.00 -15.73 -4.79
CA ASP A 138 -3.42 -15.68 -5.13
C ASP A 138 -3.66 -15.24 -6.59
N VAL A 139 -4.73 -14.52 -6.88
CA VAL A 139 -5.09 -14.03 -8.22
C VAL A 139 -4.02 -13.14 -8.86
N TYR A 140 -3.14 -12.51 -8.08
CA TYR A 140 -2.07 -11.63 -8.58
C TYR A 140 -0.88 -12.39 -9.17
N LYS A 141 -0.82 -13.71 -8.97
CA LYS A 141 0.16 -14.62 -9.57
C LYS A 141 -0.50 -15.85 -10.19
N SER A 142 -1.69 -15.69 -10.70
CA SER A 142 -2.43 -16.74 -11.39
C SER A 142 -1.95 -16.95 -12.82
N VAL A 143 -2.30 -18.11 -13.36
CA VAL A 143 -2.22 -18.45 -14.79
C VAL A 143 -3.62 -18.75 -15.26
N ASP A 144 -4.04 -18.17 -16.37
CA ASP A 144 -5.38 -18.31 -16.93
C ASP A 144 -5.34 -19.08 -18.25
N LEU A 145 -6.36 -19.88 -18.49
CA LEU A 145 -6.57 -20.63 -19.73
C LEU A 145 -8.05 -20.52 -20.11
N TYR A 146 -8.31 -20.26 -21.41
CA TYR A 146 -9.65 -20.38 -22.00
C TYR A 146 -9.67 -21.54 -22.99
N THR A 147 -10.66 -22.42 -22.89
CA THR A 147 -10.89 -23.54 -23.79
C THR A 147 -12.24 -23.41 -24.50
N THR A 148 -12.31 -23.86 -25.76
CA THR A 148 -13.50 -23.66 -26.62
C THR A 148 -14.28 -24.96 -26.87
N GLU A 149 -13.75 -26.10 -26.47
CA GLU A 149 -14.34 -27.41 -26.72
C GLU A 149 -14.58 -28.19 -25.43
N PRO A 150 -15.44 -29.24 -25.46
CA PRO A 150 -15.61 -30.15 -24.33
C PRO A 150 -14.30 -30.82 -23.94
N GLY A 151 -14.08 -30.99 -22.63
CA GLY A 151 -12.84 -31.61 -22.13
C GLY A 151 -12.76 -31.71 -20.64
N GLU A 152 -11.60 -32.04 -20.12
CA GLU A 152 -11.32 -32.15 -18.68
C GLU A 152 -10.02 -31.39 -18.34
N CYS A 153 -10.05 -30.58 -17.30
CA CYS A 153 -8.89 -29.84 -16.80
C CYS A 153 -8.29 -30.55 -15.59
N PHE A 154 -6.97 -30.60 -15.53
CA PHE A 154 -6.22 -31.20 -14.43
C PHE A 154 -5.22 -30.23 -13.82
N LEU A 155 -5.07 -30.32 -12.50
CA LEU A 155 -3.95 -29.71 -11.78
C LEU A 155 -2.91 -30.80 -11.52
N THR A 156 -1.71 -30.63 -12.09
CA THR A 156 -0.61 -31.61 -11.97
C THR A 156 0.61 -30.98 -11.34
N PHE A 157 1.10 -31.55 -10.26
CA PHE A 157 2.39 -31.23 -9.65
C PHE A 157 3.42 -32.29 -10.04
N LYS A 158 4.60 -31.83 -10.50
CA LYS A 158 5.77 -32.65 -10.79
C LYS A 158 6.93 -32.28 -9.89
N GLY A 159 7.25 -33.14 -8.96
CA GLY A 159 8.35 -32.96 -8.03
C GLY A 159 9.72 -33.21 -8.68
N GLN A 160 10.76 -32.54 -8.19
CA GLN A 160 12.15 -32.79 -8.64
C GLN A 160 12.63 -34.20 -8.35
N SER A 161 12.07 -34.88 -7.35
CA SER A 161 12.33 -36.28 -7.03
C SER A 161 11.66 -37.27 -7.98
N GLY A 162 10.90 -36.81 -8.98
CA GLY A 162 10.07 -37.62 -9.87
C GLY A 162 8.68 -37.92 -9.32
N ALA A 163 8.33 -37.45 -8.12
CA ALA A 163 6.97 -37.60 -7.61
C ALA A 163 5.99 -36.81 -8.49
N GLU A 164 4.85 -37.43 -8.83
CA GLU A 164 3.78 -36.76 -9.58
C GLU A 164 2.44 -36.91 -8.85
N GLN A 165 1.70 -35.86 -8.80
CA GLN A 165 0.34 -35.82 -8.24
C GLN A 165 -0.57 -35.09 -9.21
N THR A 166 -1.66 -35.70 -9.63
CA THR A 166 -2.65 -35.13 -10.55
C THR A 166 -4.03 -35.19 -9.93
N VAL A 167 -4.75 -34.09 -10.00
CA VAL A 167 -6.13 -33.96 -9.52
C VAL A 167 -6.99 -33.39 -10.65
N SER A 168 -8.14 -34.03 -10.95
CA SER A 168 -9.12 -33.43 -11.85
C SER A 168 -9.73 -32.18 -11.21
N VAL A 169 -9.71 -31.09 -11.95
CA VAL A 169 -10.37 -29.85 -11.54
C VAL A 169 -11.86 -29.96 -11.87
N GLN A 170 -12.18 -30.19 -13.15
CA GLN A 170 -13.54 -30.33 -13.64
C GLN A 170 -13.57 -30.89 -15.07
N LYS A 171 -14.64 -31.61 -15.37
CA LYS A 171 -15.02 -31.99 -16.73
C LYS A 171 -16.11 -31.04 -17.22
N VAL A 172 -15.99 -30.54 -18.45
CA VAL A 172 -16.91 -29.58 -19.05
C VAL A 172 -17.41 -30.07 -20.39
N ASP A 173 -18.61 -29.69 -20.76
CA ASP A 173 -19.29 -30.06 -22.01
C ASP A 173 -19.24 -28.95 -23.08
N GLY A 174 -18.51 -27.87 -22.82
CA GLY A 174 -18.36 -26.75 -23.74
C GLY A 174 -17.28 -25.76 -23.31
N PRO A 175 -17.32 -24.52 -23.83
CA PRO A 175 -16.34 -23.50 -23.50
C PRO A 175 -16.20 -23.24 -22.01
N ALA A 176 -14.96 -23.07 -21.52
CA ALA A 176 -14.68 -22.85 -20.10
C ALA A 176 -13.45 -21.96 -19.88
N VAL A 177 -13.42 -21.33 -18.72
CA VAL A 177 -12.26 -20.58 -18.21
C VAL A 177 -11.65 -21.29 -17.01
N TRP A 178 -10.35 -21.30 -16.95
CA TRP A 178 -9.57 -21.98 -15.92
C TRP A 178 -8.57 -21.01 -15.30
N GLN A 179 -8.34 -21.11 -13.99
CA GLN A 179 -7.35 -20.31 -13.30
C GLN A 179 -6.56 -21.18 -12.32
N GLY A 180 -5.24 -21.17 -12.45
CA GLY A 180 -4.33 -21.76 -11.48
C GLY A 180 -3.73 -20.72 -10.55
N GLN A 181 -3.92 -20.87 -9.24
CA GLN A 181 -3.35 -20.02 -8.20
C GLN A 181 -2.33 -20.81 -7.37
N HIS A 182 -1.41 -20.11 -6.73
CA HIS A 182 -0.47 -20.71 -5.81
C HIS A 182 -0.08 -19.75 -4.69
N ASN A 183 0.46 -20.32 -3.63
CA ASN A 183 1.21 -19.58 -2.62
C ASN A 183 2.42 -20.41 -2.18
N LYS A 184 3.35 -19.79 -1.44
CA LYS A 184 4.53 -20.45 -0.89
C LYS A 184 4.44 -20.40 0.62
N GLU A 185 4.61 -21.53 1.29
CA GLU A 185 4.61 -21.60 2.75
C GLU A 185 5.58 -20.61 3.38
N LYS A 186 6.79 -20.46 2.80
CA LYS A 186 7.78 -19.46 3.26
C LYS A 186 7.23 -18.04 3.21
N SER A 187 6.47 -17.65 2.18
CA SER A 187 5.86 -16.33 2.06
C SER A 187 4.70 -16.14 3.05
N ILE A 188 3.86 -17.17 3.23
CA ILE A 188 2.79 -17.17 4.24
C ILE A 188 3.37 -16.98 5.64
N ARG A 189 4.45 -17.69 5.97
CA ARG A 189 5.15 -17.63 7.25
C ARG A 189 5.76 -16.25 7.51
N SER A 190 6.36 -15.66 6.47
CA SER A 190 6.85 -14.28 6.52
C SER A 190 5.73 -13.27 6.76
N PHE A 191 4.59 -13.43 6.08
CA PHE A 191 3.41 -12.62 6.28
C PHE A 191 2.88 -12.70 7.72
N ALA A 192 2.78 -13.91 8.28
CA ALA A 192 2.36 -14.10 9.66
C ALA A 192 3.30 -13.38 10.64
N ARG A 193 4.61 -13.57 10.50
CA ARG A 193 5.63 -12.90 11.34
C ARG A 193 5.55 -11.39 11.27
N ALA A 194 5.41 -10.83 10.07
CA ALA A 194 5.26 -9.38 9.89
C ALA A 194 4.01 -8.86 10.60
N CYS A 195 2.88 -9.57 10.52
CA CYS A 195 1.65 -9.19 11.21
C CYS A 195 1.79 -9.23 12.73
N PHE A 196 2.38 -10.28 13.28
CA PHE A 196 2.59 -10.39 14.74
C PHE A 196 3.56 -9.33 15.24
N GLN A 197 4.67 -9.10 14.53
CA GLN A 197 5.63 -8.07 14.93
C GLN A 197 5.00 -6.67 14.87
N TYR A 198 4.25 -6.36 13.80
CA TYR A 198 3.57 -5.07 13.69
C TYR A 198 2.52 -4.86 14.80
N ALA A 199 1.81 -5.93 15.19
CA ALA A 199 0.88 -5.89 16.32
C ALA A 199 1.57 -5.56 17.64
N ILE A 200 2.74 -6.14 17.89
CA ILE A 200 3.58 -5.84 19.06
C ILE A 200 4.05 -4.38 19.02
N ASP A 201 4.62 -3.94 17.91
CA ASP A 201 5.19 -2.59 17.75
C ASP A 201 4.12 -1.49 17.93
N THR A 202 2.91 -1.75 17.45
CA THR A 202 1.79 -0.80 17.53
C THR A 202 0.87 -1.02 18.73
N ARG A 203 1.08 -2.10 19.50
CA ARG A 203 0.24 -2.53 20.65
C ARG A 203 -1.24 -2.64 20.28
N GLN A 204 -1.51 -3.29 19.14
CA GLN A 204 -2.87 -3.51 18.64
C GLN A 204 -3.19 -5.00 18.58
N ASP A 205 -4.46 -5.34 18.77
CA ASP A 205 -4.98 -6.67 18.48
C ASP A 205 -4.74 -7.05 17.03
N LEU A 206 -4.53 -8.32 16.77
CA LEU A 206 -4.38 -8.87 15.41
C LEU A 206 -5.55 -9.79 15.09
N TRP A 207 -6.34 -9.43 14.10
CA TRP A 207 -7.38 -10.27 13.52
C TRP A 207 -6.87 -10.87 12.21
N PHE A 208 -7.08 -12.15 12.03
CA PHE A 208 -6.76 -12.84 10.78
C PHE A 208 -7.99 -13.57 10.24
N SER A 209 -8.18 -13.53 8.94
CA SER A 209 -9.33 -14.18 8.31
C SER A 209 -9.00 -14.82 6.97
N THR A 210 -9.65 -15.98 6.74
CA THR A 210 -9.62 -16.72 5.47
C THR A 210 -10.98 -17.39 5.24
N LYS A 211 -11.11 -18.23 4.21
CA LYS A 211 -12.30 -19.06 3.99
C LYS A 211 -11.92 -20.55 4.00
N ASP A 212 -11.24 -21.00 5.05
CA ASP A 212 -10.71 -22.36 5.20
C ASP A 212 -11.83 -23.45 5.20
N THR A 213 -13.07 -23.09 5.50
CA THR A 213 -14.21 -24.00 5.38
C THR A 213 -14.52 -24.39 3.92
N ILE A 214 -14.13 -23.57 2.95
CA ILE A 214 -14.32 -23.78 1.52
C ILE A 214 -12.98 -24.16 0.88
N ALA A 215 -11.97 -23.32 0.96
CA ALA A 215 -10.61 -23.59 0.45
C ALA A 215 -9.80 -24.36 1.51
N LYS A 216 -10.22 -25.59 1.81
CA LYS A 216 -9.74 -26.37 2.97
C LYS A 216 -8.23 -26.61 3.01
N VAL A 217 -7.59 -26.76 1.84
CA VAL A 217 -6.14 -26.95 1.74
C VAL A 217 -5.44 -25.60 1.62
N TYR A 218 -5.86 -24.77 0.67
CA TYR A 218 -5.20 -23.49 0.37
C TYR A 218 -5.29 -22.53 1.55
N ASP A 219 -6.48 -22.21 2.01
CA ASP A 219 -6.72 -21.29 3.15
C ASP A 219 -6.40 -21.97 4.48
N GLY A 220 -6.57 -23.30 4.56
CA GLY A 220 -6.19 -24.09 5.73
C GLY A 220 -4.69 -24.01 6.04
N GLU A 221 -3.83 -23.96 5.02
CA GLU A 221 -2.39 -23.77 5.22
C GLU A 221 -2.05 -22.38 5.77
N PHE A 222 -2.73 -21.34 5.31
CA PHE A 222 -2.58 -19.99 5.91
C PHE A 222 -2.94 -20.00 7.39
N LYS A 223 -4.08 -20.59 7.76
CA LYS A 223 -4.52 -20.67 9.15
C LYS A 223 -3.51 -21.43 10.00
N LYS A 224 -3.09 -22.60 9.55
CA LYS A 224 -2.11 -23.46 10.25
C LYS A 224 -0.79 -22.71 10.48
N VAL A 225 -0.25 -22.06 9.46
CA VAL A 225 1.02 -21.31 9.59
C VAL A 225 0.88 -20.14 10.58
N PHE A 226 -0.25 -19.42 10.58
CA PHE A 226 -0.48 -18.37 11.56
C PHE A 226 -0.57 -18.91 12.99
N GLU A 227 -1.24 -20.06 13.20
CA GLU A 227 -1.32 -20.73 14.50
C GLU A 227 0.08 -21.17 14.97
N GLU A 228 0.87 -21.79 14.10
CA GLU A 228 2.25 -22.20 14.42
C GLU A 228 3.16 -21.03 14.78
N GLU A 229 3.12 -19.93 14.00
CA GLU A 229 3.94 -18.74 14.29
C GLU A 229 3.50 -18.02 15.54
N PHE A 230 2.20 -17.97 15.85
CA PHE A 230 1.68 -17.33 17.06
C PHE A 230 2.27 -17.88 18.36
N GLU A 231 2.58 -19.16 18.41
CA GLU A 231 3.21 -19.76 19.60
C GLU A 231 4.51 -19.03 20.00
N SER A 232 5.26 -18.50 19.04
CA SER A 232 6.49 -17.74 19.28
C SER A 232 6.24 -16.31 19.80
N TYR A 233 5.05 -15.76 19.57
CA TYR A 233 4.70 -14.38 19.95
C TYR A 233 3.75 -14.32 21.16
N LYS A 234 3.17 -15.42 21.57
CA LYS A 234 2.13 -15.53 22.58
C LYS A 234 2.49 -14.84 23.91
N ALA A 235 3.69 -15.10 24.42
CA ALA A 235 4.15 -14.50 25.68
C ALA A 235 4.24 -12.97 25.63
N GLU A 236 4.67 -12.40 24.48
CA GLU A 236 4.73 -10.94 24.32
C GLU A 236 3.34 -10.34 24.13
N PHE A 237 2.43 -11.03 23.44
CA PHE A 237 1.02 -10.64 23.32
C PHE A 237 0.34 -10.57 24.69
N GLU A 238 0.53 -11.60 25.52
CA GLU A 238 0.01 -11.65 26.90
C GLU A 238 0.57 -10.50 27.76
N LYS A 239 1.87 -10.25 27.69
CA LYS A 239 2.54 -9.16 28.40
C LYS A 239 2.01 -7.77 28.00
N LEU A 240 1.72 -7.57 26.72
CA LEU A 240 1.20 -6.30 26.19
C LEU A 240 -0.33 -6.17 26.33
N GLY A 241 -1.03 -7.24 26.71
CA GLY A 241 -2.49 -7.25 26.80
C GLY A 241 -3.20 -7.15 25.46
N ILE A 242 -2.56 -7.61 24.37
CA ILE A 242 -3.13 -7.67 23.02
C ILE A 242 -3.50 -9.11 22.66
N THR A 243 -4.44 -9.26 21.72
CA THR A 243 -4.98 -10.57 21.38
C THR A 243 -4.76 -10.92 19.91
N TYR A 244 -4.64 -12.21 19.63
CA TYR A 244 -4.73 -12.78 18.28
C TYR A 244 -6.09 -13.46 18.13
N PHE A 245 -6.82 -13.14 17.06
CA PHE A 245 -8.15 -13.67 16.79
C PHE A 245 -8.25 -14.12 15.34
N TYR A 246 -8.66 -15.38 15.13
CA TYR A 246 -8.94 -15.94 13.81
C TYR A 246 -10.44 -16.14 13.61
N THR A 247 -10.97 -15.80 12.43
CA THR A 247 -12.33 -16.12 12.03
C THR A 247 -12.46 -16.23 10.50
N LEU A 248 -13.62 -16.72 10.02
CA LEU A 248 -13.91 -16.72 8.58
C LEU A 248 -14.06 -15.29 8.05
N ILE A 249 -13.66 -15.05 6.79
CA ILE A 249 -13.65 -13.71 6.19
C ILE A 249 -15.04 -13.05 6.19
N ASP A 250 -16.11 -13.79 5.95
CA ASP A 250 -17.47 -13.29 5.99
C ASP A 250 -17.93 -12.90 7.42
N ASP A 251 -17.53 -13.67 8.43
CA ASP A 251 -17.74 -13.29 9.84
C ASP A 251 -16.88 -12.09 10.22
N ALA A 252 -15.63 -12.04 9.76
CA ALA A 252 -14.73 -10.90 9.98
C ALA A 252 -15.37 -9.59 9.46
N VAL A 253 -15.89 -9.57 8.24
CA VAL A 253 -16.58 -8.40 7.67
C VAL A 253 -17.69 -7.90 8.60
N ALA A 254 -18.54 -8.81 9.09
CA ALA A 254 -19.64 -8.45 9.99
C ALA A 254 -19.14 -7.90 11.34
N ARG A 255 -18.06 -8.49 11.89
CA ARG A 255 -17.47 -8.04 13.16
C ARG A 255 -16.76 -6.69 13.02
N VAL A 256 -16.01 -6.48 11.93
CA VAL A 256 -15.30 -5.22 11.65
C VAL A 256 -16.28 -4.06 11.60
N ILE A 257 -17.41 -4.20 10.89
CA ILE A 257 -18.47 -3.16 10.82
C ILE A 257 -19.06 -2.84 12.21
N ARG A 258 -19.17 -3.83 13.09
CA ARG A 258 -19.74 -3.65 14.45
C ARG A 258 -18.70 -3.24 15.50
N SER A 259 -17.41 -3.31 15.19
CA SER A 259 -16.33 -3.00 16.10
C SER A 259 -16.18 -1.49 16.34
N GLU A 260 -15.36 -1.15 17.34
CA GLU A 260 -14.89 0.22 17.56
C GLU A 260 -13.60 0.54 16.79
N GLY A 261 -13.02 -0.42 16.08
CA GLY A 261 -11.70 -0.35 15.48
C GLY A 261 -10.56 -0.59 16.48
N GLY A 262 -9.35 -0.16 16.14
CA GLY A 262 -8.17 -0.26 17.01
C GLY A 262 -7.43 -1.60 16.89
N PHE A 263 -7.54 -2.26 15.75
CA PHE A 263 -6.87 -3.53 15.50
C PHE A 263 -6.28 -3.58 14.08
N ILE A 264 -5.42 -4.56 13.89
CA ILE A 264 -4.88 -4.93 12.57
C ILE A 264 -5.72 -6.08 12.02
N TRP A 265 -6.17 -5.95 10.78
CA TRP A 265 -6.86 -7.01 10.07
C TRP A 265 -5.98 -7.60 8.99
N ALA A 266 -5.40 -8.77 9.26
CA ALA A 266 -4.60 -9.53 8.31
C ALA A 266 -5.48 -10.27 7.32
N CYS A 267 -5.18 -10.09 6.03
CA CYS A 267 -5.93 -10.62 4.91
C CYS A 267 -4.99 -11.20 3.86
N LYS A 268 -5.45 -12.24 3.15
CA LYS A 268 -4.78 -12.70 1.94
C LYS A 268 -4.72 -11.58 0.89
N ASN A 269 -3.96 -11.79 -0.18
CA ASN A 269 -3.65 -10.74 -1.15
C ASN A 269 -4.90 -10.04 -1.71
N TYR A 270 -5.84 -10.79 -2.30
CA TYR A 270 -7.06 -10.21 -2.88
C TYR A 270 -8.01 -9.66 -1.82
N ASP A 271 -8.22 -10.42 -0.73
CA ASP A 271 -9.08 -9.98 0.37
C ASP A 271 -8.57 -8.65 0.95
N GLY A 272 -7.26 -8.53 1.14
CA GLY A 272 -6.61 -7.31 1.65
C GLY A 272 -6.69 -6.13 0.70
N ASP A 273 -6.66 -6.36 -0.61
CA ASP A 273 -6.85 -5.32 -1.61
C ASP A 273 -8.25 -4.71 -1.50
N VAL A 274 -9.27 -5.55 -1.54
CA VAL A 274 -10.67 -5.10 -1.49
C VAL A 274 -11.02 -4.49 -0.12
N MET A 275 -10.60 -5.14 0.97
CA MET A 275 -10.93 -4.67 2.33
C MET A 275 -10.20 -3.38 2.70
N SER A 276 -8.98 -3.15 2.20
CA SER A 276 -8.30 -1.88 2.45
C SER A 276 -9.01 -0.70 1.78
N ASP A 277 -9.53 -0.86 0.58
CA ASP A 277 -10.29 0.19 -0.11
C ASP A 277 -11.63 0.46 0.59
N MET A 278 -12.31 -0.58 1.05
CA MET A 278 -13.53 -0.45 1.83
C MET A 278 -13.29 0.32 3.14
N VAL A 279 -12.29 -0.06 3.92
CA VAL A 279 -11.94 0.58 5.19
C VAL A 279 -11.51 2.03 4.96
N SER A 280 -10.67 2.28 3.97
CA SER A 280 -10.22 3.62 3.60
C SER A 280 -11.38 4.55 3.25
N THR A 281 -12.28 4.08 2.38
CA THR A 281 -13.47 4.83 1.97
C THR A 281 -14.37 5.14 3.17
N ALA A 282 -14.53 4.18 4.08
CA ALA A 282 -15.35 4.36 5.27
C ALA A 282 -14.72 5.31 6.30
N PHE A 283 -13.40 5.51 6.32
CA PHE A 283 -12.71 6.53 7.11
C PHE A 283 -12.67 7.91 6.44
N GLY A 284 -13.17 8.03 5.22
CA GLY A 284 -13.34 9.32 4.53
C GLY A 284 -12.86 9.31 3.08
N SER A 285 -11.61 9.01 2.81
CA SER A 285 -11.04 9.06 1.46
C SER A 285 -9.86 8.11 1.29
N LEU A 286 -9.75 7.50 0.11
CA LEU A 286 -8.60 6.70 -0.27
C LEU A 286 -7.29 7.52 -0.27
N ALA A 287 -7.38 8.84 -0.51
CA ALA A 287 -6.24 9.77 -0.41
C ALA A 287 -5.77 10.03 1.04
N MET A 288 -6.49 9.50 2.02
CA MET A 288 -6.16 9.55 3.44
C MET A 288 -5.71 8.18 3.98
N MET A 289 -5.14 7.34 3.13
CA MET A 289 -4.62 6.02 3.50
C MET A 289 -3.11 5.95 3.26
N THR A 290 -2.36 5.66 4.31
CA THR A 290 -0.93 5.30 4.18
C THR A 290 -0.78 3.88 3.66
N SER A 291 0.32 3.60 2.97
CA SER A 291 0.66 2.26 2.50
C SER A 291 2.16 2.02 2.64
N VAL A 292 2.55 0.96 3.30
CA VAL A 292 3.94 0.54 3.42
C VAL A 292 4.07 -0.97 3.18
N LEU A 293 4.93 -1.34 2.24
CA LEU A 293 5.37 -2.72 2.08
C LEU A 293 6.55 -2.97 3.02
N VAL A 294 6.46 -4.01 3.83
CA VAL A 294 7.53 -4.48 4.71
C VAL A 294 7.96 -5.87 4.27
N SER A 295 9.19 -5.97 3.77
CA SER A 295 9.79 -7.25 3.35
C SER A 295 10.27 -8.08 4.54
N PRO A 296 10.49 -9.40 4.35
CA PRO A 296 10.98 -10.27 5.41
C PRO A 296 12.36 -9.90 5.98
N ASP A 297 13.17 -9.18 5.21
CA ASP A 297 14.51 -8.71 5.59
C ASP A 297 14.50 -7.30 6.22
N GLY A 298 13.32 -6.72 6.45
CA GLY A 298 13.14 -5.38 7.00
C GLY A 298 13.21 -4.24 5.98
N THR A 299 13.39 -4.54 4.70
CA THR A 299 13.29 -3.54 3.61
C THR A 299 11.87 -2.97 3.56
N THR A 300 11.75 -1.66 3.36
CA THR A 300 10.46 -0.97 3.31
C THR A 300 10.29 -0.17 2.04
N GLU A 301 9.08 -0.17 1.50
CA GLU A 301 8.67 0.68 0.39
C GLU A 301 7.38 1.40 0.75
N TYR A 302 7.42 2.72 0.76
CA TYR A 302 6.32 3.61 1.11
C TYR A 302 5.64 4.14 -0.15
N GLU A 303 4.31 4.04 -0.22
CA GLU A 303 3.53 4.53 -1.36
C GLU A 303 2.20 5.15 -0.92
N ALA A 304 1.54 5.89 -1.80
CA ALA A 304 0.13 6.23 -1.64
C ALA A 304 -0.74 5.06 -2.10
N ALA A 305 -1.81 4.76 -1.38
CA ALA A 305 -2.70 3.65 -1.71
C ALA A 305 -3.59 3.92 -2.94
N HIS A 306 -3.70 5.18 -3.38
CA HIS A 306 -4.54 5.59 -4.52
C HIS A 306 -3.78 5.53 -5.87
N GLY A 307 -4.54 5.62 -6.98
CA GLY A 307 -3.99 5.67 -8.35
C GLY A 307 -3.50 7.05 -8.77
N THR A 308 -3.27 7.22 -10.07
CA THR A 308 -2.61 8.40 -10.69
C THR A 308 -3.48 9.64 -10.83
N VAL A 309 -4.77 9.57 -10.49
CA VAL A 309 -5.77 10.67 -10.56
C VAL A 309 -5.89 11.28 -11.95
N THR A 310 -6.15 10.44 -12.94
CA THR A 310 -6.20 10.74 -14.38
C THR A 310 -7.10 11.93 -14.74
N GLN A 311 -8.32 12.02 -14.16
CA GLN A 311 -9.25 13.11 -14.48
C GLN A 311 -8.69 14.49 -14.11
N HIS A 312 -8.01 14.60 -12.95
CA HIS A 312 -7.36 15.85 -12.57
C HIS A 312 -6.13 16.14 -13.44
N TYR A 313 -5.42 15.13 -13.92
CA TYR A 313 -4.32 15.32 -14.85
C TYR A 313 -4.79 15.93 -16.17
N TYR A 314 -5.87 15.43 -16.76
CA TYR A 314 -6.44 16.02 -17.99
C TYR A 314 -6.91 17.48 -17.81
N ARG A 315 -7.41 17.82 -16.62
CA ARG A 315 -7.75 19.22 -16.30
C ARG A 315 -6.50 20.07 -16.15
N HIS A 316 -5.47 19.55 -15.50
CA HIS A 316 -4.17 20.21 -15.36
C HIS A 316 -3.55 20.51 -16.74
N LEU A 317 -3.59 19.57 -17.69
CA LEU A 317 -3.10 19.77 -19.06
C LEU A 317 -3.84 20.89 -19.82
N LYS A 318 -5.06 21.21 -19.42
CA LYS A 318 -5.84 22.35 -19.94
C LYS A 318 -5.54 23.67 -19.21
N GLY A 319 -4.58 23.69 -18.31
CA GLY A 319 -4.24 24.86 -17.49
C GLY A 319 -5.19 25.13 -16.34
N GLU A 320 -6.09 24.20 -16.00
CA GLU A 320 -6.99 24.34 -14.87
C GLU A 320 -6.26 24.02 -13.55
N LYS A 321 -6.53 24.81 -12.51
CA LYS A 321 -6.12 24.47 -11.17
C LYS A 321 -6.94 23.32 -10.61
N THR A 322 -6.27 22.31 -10.07
CA THR A 322 -6.91 21.13 -9.48
C THR A 322 -6.76 21.10 -7.97
N SER A 323 -7.76 20.56 -7.30
CA SER A 323 -7.76 20.32 -5.86
C SER A 323 -7.59 18.81 -5.61
N THR A 324 -6.39 18.32 -5.90
CA THR A 324 -6.00 16.94 -5.69
C THR A 324 -5.35 16.80 -4.32
N ASN A 325 -5.85 15.88 -3.52
CA ASN A 325 -5.38 15.65 -2.15
C ASN A 325 -3.99 14.98 -2.16
N PRO A 326 -2.93 15.63 -1.60
CA PRO A 326 -1.58 15.09 -1.60
C PRO A 326 -1.23 14.31 -0.32
N MET A 327 -2.16 14.16 0.64
CA MET A 327 -1.85 13.67 2.00
C MET A 327 -1.17 12.31 1.99
N ALA A 328 -1.71 11.32 1.28
CA ALA A 328 -1.10 9.99 1.23
C ALA A 328 0.32 10.02 0.66
N THR A 329 0.58 10.87 -0.35
CA THR A 329 1.92 11.04 -0.95
C THR A 329 2.87 11.73 0.03
N ILE A 330 2.42 12.75 0.76
CA ILE A 330 3.21 13.41 1.82
C ILE A 330 3.60 12.40 2.89
N PHE A 331 2.66 11.57 3.34
CA PHE A 331 2.91 10.54 4.35
C PHE A 331 3.79 9.40 3.84
N ALA A 332 3.77 9.09 2.54
CA ALA A 332 4.74 8.17 1.95
C ALA A 332 6.17 8.73 2.05
N TRP A 333 6.37 9.99 1.68
CA TRP A 333 7.66 10.67 1.82
C TRP A 333 8.12 10.77 3.28
N SER A 334 7.25 11.23 4.18
CA SER A 334 7.61 11.36 5.60
C SER A 334 7.96 10.01 6.23
N GLY A 335 7.21 8.95 5.89
CA GLY A 335 7.48 7.59 6.35
C GLY A 335 8.85 7.08 5.88
N ALA A 336 9.17 7.27 4.59
CA ALA A 336 10.47 6.88 4.04
C ALA A 336 11.64 7.67 4.66
N LEU A 337 11.47 8.98 4.89
CA LEU A 337 12.49 9.82 5.52
C LEU A 337 12.70 9.43 6.98
N LYS A 338 11.62 9.19 7.74
CA LYS A 338 11.72 8.69 9.12
C LYS A 338 12.47 7.36 9.17
N LYS A 339 12.09 6.42 8.32
CA LYS A 339 12.73 5.10 8.26
C LYS A 339 14.21 5.19 7.90
N ARG A 340 14.57 6.05 6.96
CA ARG A 340 15.97 6.30 6.61
C ARG A 340 16.72 6.92 7.78
N GLY A 341 16.12 7.88 8.49
CA GLY A 341 16.68 8.49 9.69
C GLY A 341 16.92 7.49 10.82
N GLU A 342 16.00 6.56 11.02
CA GLU A 342 16.16 5.45 12.00
C GLU A 342 17.33 4.52 11.62
N LEU A 343 17.44 4.14 10.36
CA LEU A 343 18.50 3.23 9.89
C LEU A 343 19.89 3.86 9.86
N ASP A 344 19.98 5.18 9.69
CA ASP A 344 21.24 5.93 9.63
C ASP A 344 21.62 6.59 10.96
N ASP A 345 20.81 6.35 12.03
CA ASP A 345 20.97 7.03 13.34
C ASP A 345 21.01 8.56 13.20
N LEU A 346 20.09 9.10 12.39
CA LEU A 346 19.95 10.53 12.07
C LEU A 346 18.63 11.08 12.63
N PRO A 347 18.56 11.41 13.94
CA PRO A 347 17.33 11.80 14.62
C PRO A 347 16.70 13.07 14.06
N GLU A 348 17.47 13.98 13.48
CA GLU A 348 16.95 15.20 12.85
C GLU A 348 16.08 14.87 11.63
N LEU A 349 16.40 13.82 10.87
CA LEU A 349 15.61 13.38 9.74
C LEU A 349 14.30 12.71 10.21
N VAL A 350 14.35 11.96 11.30
CA VAL A 350 13.16 11.39 11.95
C VAL A 350 12.24 12.51 12.43
N HIS A 351 12.81 13.51 13.14
CA HIS A 351 12.05 14.66 13.63
C HIS A 351 11.42 15.48 12.48
N PHE A 352 12.15 15.67 11.39
CA PHE A 352 11.63 16.34 10.20
C PHE A 352 10.39 15.61 9.64
N GLY A 353 10.44 14.29 9.48
CA GLY A 353 9.30 13.51 9.03
C GLY A 353 8.09 13.64 9.96
N GLN A 354 8.30 13.61 11.27
CA GLN A 354 7.25 13.81 12.27
C GLN A 354 6.66 15.22 12.20
N ALA A 355 7.51 16.25 12.04
CA ALA A 355 7.08 17.64 11.91
C ALA A 355 6.24 17.86 10.64
N LEU A 356 6.62 17.21 9.51
CA LEU A 356 5.88 17.27 8.26
C LEU A 356 4.48 16.64 8.39
N GLU A 357 4.37 15.49 9.03
CA GLU A 357 3.08 14.86 9.33
C GLU A 357 2.22 15.74 10.24
N ALA A 358 2.79 16.25 11.32
CA ALA A 358 2.10 17.12 12.26
C ALA A 358 1.62 18.44 11.61
N ALA A 359 2.42 19.05 10.73
CA ALA A 359 2.04 20.25 9.98
C ALA A 359 0.88 19.94 9.00
N SER A 360 0.92 18.79 8.34
CA SER A 360 -0.13 18.36 7.42
C SER A 360 -1.46 18.12 8.14
N LEU A 361 -1.45 17.41 9.26
CA LEU A 361 -2.64 17.18 10.09
C LEU A 361 -3.20 18.49 10.67
N GLN A 362 -2.32 19.37 11.16
CA GLN A 362 -2.75 20.68 11.66
C GLN A 362 -3.42 21.52 10.59
N THR A 363 -2.93 21.49 9.34
CA THR A 363 -3.55 22.20 8.22
C THR A 363 -5.00 21.76 8.02
N LEU A 364 -5.25 20.46 8.07
CA LEU A 364 -6.60 19.91 7.96
C LEU A 364 -7.48 20.24 9.18
N ASN A 365 -6.94 20.11 10.40
CA ASN A 365 -7.67 20.43 11.63
C ASN A 365 -8.00 21.92 11.74
N ASP A 366 -7.20 22.80 11.15
CA ASP A 366 -7.49 24.24 11.01
C ASP A 366 -8.54 24.52 9.91
N GLY A 367 -9.06 23.49 9.24
CA GLY A 367 -10.11 23.60 8.23
C GLY A 367 -9.62 23.93 6.82
N ILE A 368 -8.31 24.01 6.56
CA ILE A 368 -7.77 24.20 5.20
C ILE A 368 -7.71 22.85 4.53
N MET A 369 -8.52 22.63 3.49
CA MET A 369 -8.72 21.31 2.90
C MET A 369 -8.78 21.35 1.38
N THR A 370 -8.43 20.24 0.75
CA THR A 370 -8.79 19.96 -0.64
C THR A 370 -10.29 19.65 -0.76
N LYS A 371 -10.87 19.88 -1.94
CA LYS A 371 -12.33 19.83 -2.16
C LYS A 371 -12.97 18.48 -1.84
N ASP A 372 -12.23 17.38 -2.00
CA ASP A 372 -12.68 16.03 -1.68
C ASP A 372 -13.00 15.85 -0.19
N LEU A 373 -12.30 16.56 0.69
CA LEU A 373 -12.48 16.47 2.13
C LEU A 373 -13.52 17.47 2.67
N CYS A 374 -13.75 18.59 1.98
CA CYS A 374 -14.65 19.63 2.47
C CYS A 374 -16.08 19.14 2.75
N GLY A 375 -16.57 18.23 1.91
CA GLY A 375 -17.91 17.63 2.08
C GLY A 375 -18.01 16.60 3.21
N LEU A 376 -16.88 16.20 3.77
CA LEU A 376 -16.78 15.20 4.84
C LEU A 376 -16.56 15.84 6.21
N ALA A 377 -16.16 17.12 6.24
CA ALA A 377 -15.84 17.83 7.47
C ALA A 377 -17.10 18.14 8.30
N GLU A 378 -17.05 17.82 9.58
CA GLU A 378 -18.11 18.07 10.56
C GLU A 378 -17.58 18.95 11.69
N GLY A 379 -18.41 19.85 12.19
CA GLY A 379 -18.10 20.72 13.34
C GLY A 379 -17.19 21.91 13.03
N ILE A 380 -16.70 22.06 11.81
CA ILE A 380 -15.89 23.18 11.34
C ILE A 380 -16.40 23.69 9.98
N THR A 381 -16.03 24.93 9.63
CA THR A 381 -16.28 25.46 8.29
C THR A 381 -15.02 25.29 7.45
N PRO A 382 -15.00 24.36 6.48
CA PRO A 382 -13.80 24.12 5.69
C PRO A 382 -13.53 25.26 4.70
N THR A 383 -12.26 25.58 4.51
CA THR A 383 -11.75 26.49 3.49
C THR A 383 -11.19 25.67 2.34
N PRO A 384 -11.90 25.54 1.21
CA PRO A 384 -11.43 24.76 0.08
C PRO A 384 -10.26 25.45 -0.63
N VAL A 385 -9.20 24.70 -0.88
CA VAL A 385 -8.01 25.16 -1.61
C VAL A 385 -7.67 24.21 -2.76
N ASP A 386 -6.91 24.71 -3.73
CA ASP A 386 -6.26 23.86 -4.73
C ASP A 386 -5.03 23.15 -4.12
N SER A 387 -4.42 22.22 -4.87
CA SER A 387 -3.28 21.44 -4.38
C SER A 387 -2.08 22.31 -4.01
N GLU A 388 -1.82 23.37 -4.77
CA GLU A 388 -0.73 24.32 -4.52
C GLU A 388 -0.97 25.10 -3.22
N GLY A 389 -2.17 25.63 -3.04
CA GLY A 389 -2.57 26.35 -1.82
C GLY A 389 -2.53 25.47 -0.59
N PHE A 390 -2.90 24.18 -0.73
CA PHE A 390 -2.82 23.22 0.36
C PHE A 390 -1.38 22.92 0.77
N ILE A 391 -0.48 22.66 -0.19
CA ILE A 391 0.94 22.42 0.06
C ILE A 391 1.61 23.65 0.68
N LYS A 392 1.25 24.86 0.22
CA LYS A 392 1.73 26.13 0.80
C LYS A 392 1.31 26.28 2.25
N ALA A 393 0.05 25.99 2.57
CA ALA A 393 -0.46 26.06 3.94
C ALA A 393 0.25 25.06 4.89
N ILE A 394 0.59 23.87 4.38
CA ILE A 394 1.43 22.90 5.12
C ILE A 394 2.83 23.46 5.34
N ARG A 395 3.45 24.04 4.31
CA ARG A 395 4.80 24.60 4.40
C ARG A 395 4.90 25.67 5.49
N GLU A 396 3.96 26.60 5.55
CA GLU A 396 3.93 27.67 6.56
C GLU A 396 3.93 27.09 7.98
N ARG A 397 3.15 26.02 8.22
CA ARG A 397 3.10 25.34 9.52
C ARG A 397 4.36 24.51 9.81
N LEU A 398 4.94 23.91 8.78
CA LEU A 398 6.18 23.15 8.89
C LEU A 398 7.34 24.06 9.27
N GLU A 399 7.46 25.24 8.63
CA GLU A 399 8.47 26.24 8.97
C GLU A 399 8.34 26.69 10.44
N ALA A 400 7.12 26.90 10.92
CA ALA A 400 6.86 27.27 12.32
C ALA A 400 7.22 26.15 13.32
N LYS A 401 7.10 24.86 12.91
CA LYS A 401 7.45 23.73 13.78
C LYS A 401 8.96 23.45 13.82
N LEU A 402 9.68 23.82 12.78
CA LEU A 402 11.12 23.62 12.68
C LEU A 402 11.95 24.83 13.14
N ALA A 403 11.31 25.99 13.38
CA ALA A 403 11.94 27.20 13.89
C ALA A 403 12.31 27.06 15.37
#